data_30ef4013d90e256e78fd325d7b4f2e10
#
_entry.id   30ef4013d90e256e78fd325d7b4f2e10
#
_cell.length_a   1.000
_cell.length_b   1.000
_cell.length_c   1.000
_cell.angle_alpha   90.00
_cell.angle_beta   90.00
_cell.angle_gamma   90.00
#
_symmetry.space_group_name_H-M   'P 1'
#
loop_
_entity.id
_entity.type
_entity.pdbx_description
1 polymer ?
#
loop_
_entity_poly.entity_id
_entity_poly.type
_entity_poly.pdbx_seq_one_letter_code
_entity_poly.pdbx_strand_id
1 'polypeptide(L)'
;MEIPYGYVDKIAKLIPFIPSKPVTIKEAIETETALKEEIAHNEQIEHMIHTAIDLEGLNRHVSTHAAGLVIGDRPLHELLPLYKFSEYEIPATQFNMKFVEKAGLVKFDFLGLKTLTVLSKAELLIKQKSKNFTLSKIPLDDKKTYEMLSTGSTTGIFQLESGGMKDVLIGLKPDRFEDIIAVVSLYRPGPMENIPSYINRKHGKENIVYMHPILETI
;
A
#
# COMPACT_ATOMS: atom_id res chain seq x y z
N MET A 1 10.86 13.78 -30.52
CA MET A 1 12.24 13.27 -30.26
C MET A 1 12.52 11.95 -31.02
N GLU A 2 11.50 11.27 -31.58
CA GLU A 2 11.61 10.04 -32.37
C GLU A 2 12.47 8.90 -31.77
N ILE A 3 12.54 8.86 -30.42
CA ILE A 3 13.26 7.81 -29.69
C ILE A 3 12.36 6.58 -29.61
N PRO A 4 12.86 5.36 -29.95
CA PRO A 4 12.06 4.13 -29.88
C PRO A 4 11.56 3.86 -28.46
N TYR A 5 10.30 3.50 -28.30
CA TYR A 5 9.66 3.24 -26.99
C TYR A 5 10.43 2.23 -26.14
N GLY A 6 10.96 1.15 -26.76
CA GLY A 6 11.75 0.15 -26.03
C GLY A 6 13.03 0.72 -25.42
N TYR A 7 13.63 1.73 -26.05
CA TYR A 7 14.81 2.39 -25.52
C TYR A 7 14.44 3.36 -24.38
N VAL A 8 13.35 4.14 -24.57
CA VAL A 8 12.83 5.00 -23.50
C VAL A 8 12.46 4.18 -22.27
N ASP A 9 11.82 3.03 -22.45
CA ASP A 9 11.48 2.11 -21.33
C ASP A 9 12.73 1.56 -20.63
N LYS A 10 13.79 1.25 -21.38
CA LYS A 10 15.09 0.87 -20.79
C LYS A 10 15.63 1.98 -19.91
N ILE A 11 15.65 3.22 -20.39
CA ILE A 11 16.14 4.36 -19.62
C ILE A 11 15.26 4.63 -18.39
N ALA A 12 13.94 4.59 -18.54
CA ALA A 12 13.01 4.78 -17.43
C ALA A 12 13.20 3.74 -16.30
N LYS A 13 13.55 2.50 -16.64
CA LYS A 13 13.84 1.44 -15.66
C LYS A 13 15.16 1.61 -14.90
N LEU A 14 16.06 2.46 -15.37
CA LEU A 14 17.27 2.83 -14.63
C LEU A 14 16.97 3.80 -13.48
N ILE A 15 15.82 4.45 -13.47
CA ILE A 15 15.42 5.33 -12.37
C ILE A 15 14.82 4.46 -11.26
N PRO A 16 15.40 4.44 -10.04
CA PRO A 16 14.91 3.62 -8.94
C PRO A 16 13.49 4.03 -8.53
N PHE A 17 12.61 3.05 -8.41
CA PHE A 17 11.28 3.27 -7.88
C PHE A 17 11.20 2.73 -6.44
N ILE A 18 11.23 3.63 -5.45
CA ILE A 18 11.08 3.29 -4.03
C ILE A 18 9.74 3.87 -3.56
N PRO A 19 8.70 3.04 -3.32
CA PRO A 19 7.35 3.53 -2.98
C PRO A 19 7.28 4.42 -1.75
N SER A 20 8.15 4.20 -0.76
CA SER A 20 8.22 4.96 0.49
C SER A 20 9.01 6.27 0.37
N LYS A 21 9.88 6.38 -0.62
CA LYS A 21 10.74 7.54 -0.86
C LYS A 21 10.92 7.73 -2.36
N PRO A 22 10.02 8.46 -3.04
CA PRO A 22 10.19 8.77 -4.46
C PRO A 22 11.55 9.43 -4.71
N VAL A 23 12.29 8.89 -5.66
CA VAL A 23 13.59 9.42 -6.10
C VAL A 23 13.34 10.35 -7.28
N THR A 24 13.88 11.56 -7.24
CA THR A 24 13.80 12.49 -8.37
C THR A 24 14.75 12.07 -9.49
N ILE A 25 14.49 12.52 -10.73
CA ILE A 25 15.39 12.25 -11.86
C ILE A 25 16.81 12.78 -11.56
N LYS A 26 16.91 13.93 -10.93
CA LYS A 26 18.22 14.51 -10.53
C LYS A 26 18.97 13.61 -9.55
N GLU A 27 18.29 13.14 -8.49
CA GLU A 27 18.88 12.19 -7.54
C GLU A 27 19.26 10.87 -8.20
N ALA A 28 18.43 10.35 -9.12
CA ALA A 28 18.73 9.15 -9.88
C ALA A 28 19.99 9.31 -10.74
N ILE A 29 20.17 10.47 -11.40
CA ILE A 29 21.40 10.76 -12.14
C ILE A 29 22.62 10.74 -11.22
N GLU A 30 22.52 11.22 -10.00
CA GLU A 30 23.64 11.26 -9.05
C GLU A 30 24.03 9.85 -8.56
N THR A 31 23.07 8.94 -8.40
CA THR A 31 23.27 7.62 -7.80
C THR A 31 23.49 6.50 -8.81
N GLU A 32 22.86 6.58 -9.98
CA GLU A 32 22.85 5.49 -10.96
C GLU A 32 23.92 5.69 -12.06
N THR A 33 25.01 4.94 -11.98
CA THR A 33 26.10 5.01 -12.96
C THR A 33 25.63 4.70 -14.38
N ALA A 34 24.79 3.67 -14.55
CA ALA A 34 24.27 3.29 -15.86
C ALA A 34 23.44 4.41 -16.52
N LEU A 35 22.68 5.20 -15.72
CA LEU A 35 21.93 6.35 -16.23
C LEU A 35 22.88 7.48 -16.66
N LYS A 36 23.94 7.75 -15.90
CA LYS A 36 24.98 8.71 -16.28
C LYS A 36 25.66 8.35 -17.59
N GLU A 37 25.99 7.07 -17.77
CA GLU A 37 26.64 6.59 -19.00
C GLU A 37 25.72 6.74 -20.22
N GLU A 38 24.43 6.38 -20.10
CA GLU A 38 23.49 6.56 -21.20
C GLU A 38 23.32 8.03 -21.58
N ILE A 39 23.27 8.95 -20.61
CA ILE A 39 23.22 10.40 -20.86
C ILE A 39 24.50 10.89 -21.54
N ALA A 40 25.67 10.47 -21.07
CA ALA A 40 26.95 10.94 -21.58
C ALA A 40 27.24 10.46 -23.02
N HIS A 41 26.68 9.33 -23.44
CA HIS A 41 26.95 8.74 -24.75
C HIS A 41 25.88 9.04 -25.81
N ASN A 42 24.76 9.69 -25.43
CA ASN A 42 23.66 9.93 -26.37
C ASN A 42 22.98 11.28 -26.12
N GLU A 43 23.26 12.25 -26.99
CA GLU A 43 22.72 13.59 -26.95
C GLU A 43 21.18 13.65 -26.96
N GLN A 44 20.53 12.71 -27.67
CA GLN A 44 19.06 12.62 -27.66
C GLN A 44 18.53 12.20 -26.28
N ILE A 45 19.24 11.31 -25.59
CA ILE A 45 18.89 10.90 -24.22
C ILE A 45 19.14 12.05 -23.24
N GLU A 46 20.25 12.75 -23.37
CA GLU A 46 20.53 13.94 -22.55
C GLU A 46 19.41 14.96 -22.70
N HIS A 47 19.02 15.29 -23.92
CA HIS A 47 17.92 16.25 -24.17
C HIS A 47 16.57 15.73 -23.62
N MET A 48 16.27 14.45 -23.78
CA MET A 48 15.07 13.82 -23.22
C MET A 48 15.06 13.94 -21.69
N ILE A 49 16.16 13.64 -21.04
CA ILE A 49 16.27 13.68 -19.57
C ILE A 49 16.14 15.12 -19.07
N HIS A 50 16.77 16.10 -19.70
CA HIS A 50 16.57 17.52 -19.36
C HIS A 50 15.11 17.94 -19.46
N THR A 51 14.45 17.59 -20.56
CA THR A 51 13.00 17.83 -20.72
C THR A 51 12.16 17.13 -19.64
N ALA A 52 12.53 15.89 -19.28
CA ALA A 52 11.84 15.15 -18.23
C ALA A 52 12.00 15.80 -16.84
N ILE A 53 13.20 16.34 -16.53
CA ILE A 53 13.46 17.12 -15.31
C ILE A 53 12.57 18.36 -15.24
N ASP A 54 12.42 19.08 -16.34
CA ASP A 54 11.57 20.28 -16.40
C ASP A 54 10.08 19.96 -16.22
N LEU A 55 9.67 18.76 -16.60
CA LEU A 55 8.29 18.27 -16.46
C LEU A 55 8.03 17.55 -15.13
N GLU A 56 9.09 17.17 -14.41
CA GLU A 56 8.96 16.44 -13.14
C GLU A 56 8.20 17.26 -12.09
N GLY A 57 7.22 16.63 -11.44
CA GLY A 57 6.39 17.28 -10.42
C GLY A 57 5.23 18.12 -10.97
N LEU A 58 5.12 18.31 -12.28
CA LEU A 58 3.97 18.98 -12.88
C LEU A 58 2.73 18.08 -12.88
N ASN A 59 1.58 18.67 -12.63
CA ASN A 59 0.30 17.96 -12.70
C ASN A 59 -0.01 17.61 -14.16
N ARG A 60 -0.25 16.32 -14.42
CA ARG A 60 -0.53 15.81 -15.76
C ARG A 60 -2.02 15.83 -16.12
N HIS A 61 -2.86 15.38 -15.21
CA HIS A 61 -4.31 15.24 -15.41
C HIS A 61 -5.05 15.21 -14.09
N VAL A 62 -6.36 15.38 -14.15
CA VAL A 62 -7.27 15.22 -13.01
C VAL A 62 -7.82 13.81 -13.01
N SER A 63 -7.93 13.20 -11.83
CA SER A 63 -8.57 11.89 -11.65
C SER A 63 -9.45 11.89 -10.40
N THR A 64 -10.39 10.96 -10.34
CA THR A 64 -11.22 10.74 -9.15
C THR A 64 -10.59 9.70 -8.25
N HIS A 65 -10.77 9.86 -6.94
CA HIS A 65 -10.44 8.81 -5.98
C HIS A 65 -11.47 7.68 -6.06
N ALA A 66 -11.01 6.42 -5.95
CA ALA A 66 -11.88 5.24 -6.11
C ALA A 66 -12.99 5.14 -5.06
N ALA A 67 -12.80 5.70 -3.86
CA ALA A 67 -13.73 5.56 -2.74
C ALA A 67 -13.75 6.75 -1.79
N GLY A 68 -12.93 7.78 -2.02
CA GLY A 68 -12.86 8.97 -1.17
C GLY A 68 -13.97 9.95 -1.49
N LEU A 69 -14.73 10.33 -0.48
CA LEU A 69 -15.73 11.39 -0.55
C LEU A 69 -15.36 12.53 0.38
N VAL A 70 -15.56 13.76 -0.07
CA VAL A 70 -15.44 14.95 0.77
C VAL A 70 -16.83 15.40 1.17
N ILE A 71 -17.05 15.60 2.47
CA ILE A 71 -18.33 16.03 3.03
C ILE A 71 -18.13 17.40 3.68
N GLY A 72 -18.95 18.35 3.30
CA GLY A 72 -19.01 19.70 3.88
C GLY A 72 -20.32 19.94 4.63
N ASP A 73 -20.34 20.96 5.47
CA ASP A 73 -21.51 21.46 6.20
C ASP A 73 -22.42 22.33 5.32
N ARG A 74 -21.95 22.65 4.13
CA ARG A 74 -22.63 23.49 3.12
C ARG A 74 -22.20 23.04 1.72
N PRO A 75 -22.82 23.59 0.63
CA PRO A 75 -22.41 23.27 -0.73
C PRO A 75 -20.92 23.48 -0.96
N LEU A 76 -20.24 22.44 -1.46
CA LEU A 76 -18.76 22.42 -1.57
C LEU A 76 -18.20 23.54 -2.46
N HIS A 77 -18.97 24.02 -3.45
CA HIS A 77 -18.52 25.12 -4.31
C HIS A 77 -18.36 26.47 -3.57
N GLU A 78 -18.94 26.61 -2.39
CA GLU A 78 -18.73 27.77 -1.50
C GLU A 78 -17.42 27.67 -0.70
N LEU A 79 -16.86 26.46 -0.60
CA LEU A 79 -15.69 26.17 0.23
C LEU A 79 -14.41 26.01 -0.58
N LEU A 80 -14.51 25.45 -1.80
CA LEU A 80 -13.37 25.18 -2.67
C LEU A 80 -13.81 25.01 -4.14
N PRO A 81 -12.88 25.17 -5.10
CA PRO A 81 -13.19 24.96 -6.50
C PRO A 81 -13.46 23.49 -6.79
N LEU A 82 -14.46 23.27 -7.65
CA LEU A 82 -14.87 21.94 -8.09
C LEU A 82 -14.52 21.74 -9.58
N TYR A 83 -14.25 20.49 -9.94
CA TYR A 83 -14.08 20.04 -11.31
C TYR A 83 -15.17 19.03 -11.67
N LYS A 84 -15.90 19.28 -12.76
CA LYS A 84 -16.91 18.37 -13.27
C LYS A 84 -16.33 17.54 -14.42
N PHE A 85 -16.32 16.24 -14.25
CA PHE A 85 -16.01 15.32 -15.35
C PHE A 85 -17.23 15.19 -16.25
N SER A 86 -16.98 14.96 -17.56
CA SER A 86 -18.05 14.64 -18.51
C SER A 86 -18.71 13.27 -18.22
N GLU A 87 -17.96 12.36 -17.60
CA GLU A 87 -18.32 10.95 -17.41
C GLU A 87 -18.98 10.67 -16.06
N TYR A 88 -18.90 11.60 -15.10
CA TYR A 88 -19.40 11.40 -13.73
C TYR A 88 -20.39 12.50 -13.35
N GLU A 89 -21.45 12.11 -12.64
CA GLU A 89 -22.45 13.06 -12.11
C GLU A 89 -21.89 13.86 -10.93
N ILE A 90 -21.08 13.22 -10.09
CA ILE A 90 -20.51 13.83 -8.88
C ILE A 90 -19.24 14.58 -9.25
N PRO A 91 -19.12 15.88 -8.96
CA PRO A 91 -17.90 16.63 -9.19
C PRO A 91 -16.79 16.22 -8.22
N ALA A 92 -15.52 16.38 -8.64
CA ALA A 92 -14.37 16.24 -7.77
C ALA A 92 -13.89 17.60 -7.25
N THR A 93 -13.22 17.61 -6.12
CA THR A 93 -12.51 18.79 -5.64
C THR A 93 -11.28 19.03 -6.52
N GLN A 94 -10.96 20.27 -6.85
CA GLN A 94 -9.70 20.61 -7.53
C GLN A 94 -8.52 20.55 -6.55
N PHE A 95 -8.78 20.59 -5.25
CA PHE A 95 -7.76 20.42 -4.22
C PHE A 95 -7.45 18.94 -4.02
N ASN A 96 -6.17 18.63 -3.87
CA ASN A 96 -5.73 17.31 -3.41
C ASN A 96 -6.02 17.14 -1.91
N MET A 97 -5.86 15.92 -1.39
CA MET A 97 -6.16 15.57 0.01
C MET A 97 -5.57 16.56 1.03
N LYS A 98 -4.29 16.94 0.89
CA LYS A 98 -3.62 17.87 1.82
C LYS A 98 -4.26 19.25 1.86
N PHE A 99 -4.73 19.75 0.72
CA PHE A 99 -5.38 21.06 0.62
C PHE A 99 -6.85 21.01 1.03
N VAL A 100 -7.54 19.88 0.80
CA VAL A 100 -8.90 19.65 1.30
C VAL A 100 -8.92 19.73 2.83
N GLU A 101 -7.98 19.08 3.52
CA GLU A 101 -7.84 19.14 4.99
C GLU A 101 -7.51 20.55 5.47
N LYS A 102 -6.63 21.28 4.76
CA LYS A 102 -6.32 22.68 5.08
C LYS A 102 -7.52 23.62 4.89
N ALA A 103 -8.43 23.30 3.98
CA ALA A 103 -9.69 24.00 3.80
C ALA A 103 -10.72 23.68 4.90
N GLY A 104 -10.38 22.86 5.88
CA GLY A 104 -11.25 22.48 7.00
C GLY A 104 -12.25 21.37 6.67
N LEU A 105 -12.04 20.65 5.57
CA LEU A 105 -12.92 19.56 5.15
C LEU A 105 -12.29 18.20 5.51
N VAL A 106 -13.15 17.20 5.68
CA VAL A 106 -12.73 15.82 5.99
C VAL A 106 -13.01 14.93 4.78
N LYS A 107 -12.03 14.11 4.42
CA LYS A 107 -12.18 13.07 3.42
C LYS A 107 -12.56 11.75 4.10
N PHE A 108 -13.64 11.15 3.63
CA PHE A 108 -14.10 9.83 4.07
C PHE A 108 -13.82 8.81 2.97
N ASP A 109 -13.18 7.71 3.32
CA ASP A 109 -12.90 6.61 2.40
C ASP A 109 -13.87 5.46 2.65
N PHE A 110 -14.74 5.18 1.66
CA PHE A 110 -15.72 4.10 1.72
C PHE A 110 -15.25 2.92 0.87
N LEU A 111 -14.29 2.17 1.39
CA LEU A 111 -13.75 1.00 0.71
C LEU A 111 -14.46 -0.26 1.17
N GLY A 112 -15.14 -0.92 0.23
CA GLY A 112 -15.67 -2.26 0.42
C GLY A 112 -14.60 -3.34 0.23
N LEU A 113 -14.71 -4.45 0.94
CA LEU A 113 -13.83 -5.60 0.80
C LEU A 113 -14.60 -6.79 0.24
N LYS A 114 -14.29 -7.20 -1.00
CA LYS A 114 -14.94 -8.34 -1.67
C LYS A 114 -14.82 -9.65 -0.89
N THR A 115 -13.71 -9.85 -0.16
CA THR A 115 -13.48 -11.01 0.69
C THR A 115 -14.54 -11.14 1.78
N LEU A 116 -15.00 -10.04 2.38
CA LEU A 116 -16.09 -10.08 3.36
C LEU A 116 -17.40 -10.54 2.73
N THR A 117 -17.68 -10.18 1.49
CA THR A 117 -18.84 -10.67 0.75
C THR A 117 -18.75 -12.18 0.50
N VAL A 118 -17.55 -12.68 0.18
CA VAL A 118 -17.29 -14.12 0.00
C VAL A 118 -17.55 -14.86 1.33
N LEU A 119 -17.01 -14.36 2.43
CA LEU A 119 -17.21 -14.94 3.77
C LEU A 119 -18.69 -14.95 4.17
N SER A 120 -19.41 -13.84 3.94
CA SER A 120 -20.85 -13.76 4.22
C SER A 120 -21.65 -14.79 3.41
N LYS A 121 -21.35 -14.94 2.12
CA LYS A 121 -22.00 -15.95 1.27
C LYS A 121 -21.66 -17.37 1.72
N ALA A 122 -20.41 -17.65 2.09
CA ALA A 122 -19.98 -18.94 2.62
C ALA A 122 -20.75 -19.29 3.91
N GLU A 123 -20.88 -18.32 4.83
CA GLU A 123 -21.67 -18.50 6.05
C GLU A 123 -23.13 -18.85 5.75
N LEU A 124 -23.77 -18.16 4.79
CA LEU A 124 -25.13 -18.46 4.38
C LEU A 124 -25.28 -19.88 3.81
N LEU A 125 -24.33 -20.33 2.99
CA LEU A 125 -24.33 -21.69 2.45
C LEU A 125 -24.14 -22.75 3.54
N ILE A 126 -23.26 -22.52 4.50
CA ILE A 126 -23.05 -23.44 5.64
C ILE A 126 -24.31 -23.51 6.51
N LYS A 127 -25.00 -22.41 6.74
CA LYS A 127 -26.23 -22.33 7.54
C LYS A 127 -27.37 -23.17 6.95
N GLN A 128 -27.37 -23.51 5.67
CA GLN A 128 -28.33 -24.46 5.09
C GLN A 128 -28.21 -25.85 5.70
N LYS A 129 -26.99 -26.24 6.09
CA LYS A 129 -26.71 -27.54 6.71
C LYS A 129 -26.55 -27.48 8.23
N SER A 130 -26.01 -26.37 8.73
CA SER A 130 -25.70 -26.13 10.14
C SER A 130 -26.24 -24.76 10.57
N LYS A 131 -27.53 -24.75 11.00
CA LYS A 131 -28.26 -23.48 11.30
C LYS A 131 -27.58 -22.55 12.31
N ASN A 132 -26.82 -23.12 13.24
CA ASN A 132 -26.19 -22.38 14.33
C ASN A 132 -24.73 -21.92 14.01
N PHE A 133 -24.27 -22.21 12.80
CA PHE A 133 -22.92 -21.78 12.40
C PHE A 133 -22.84 -20.26 12.25
N THR A 134 -21.80 -19.66 12.79
CA THR A 134 -21.45 -18.25 12.54
C THR A 134 -19.94 -18.08 12.57
N LEU A 135 -19.42 -17.24 11.68
CA LEU A 135 -17.99 -16.93 11.57
C LEU A 135 -17.41 -16.36 12.87
N SER A 136 -18.20 -15.57 13.61
CA SER A 136 -17.75 -14.97 14.88
C SER A 136 -17.49 -15.98 16.00
N LYS A 137 -17.93 -17.24 15.85
CA LYS A 137 -17.71 -18.33 16.81
C LYS A 137 -16.57 -19.27 16.42
N ILE A 138 -15.89 -19.01 15.31
CA ILE A 138 -14.71 -19.79 14.91
C ILE A 138 -13.60 -19.54 15.93
N PRO A 139 -13.02 -20.60 16.54
CA PRO A 139 -11.91 -20.45 17.47
C PRO A 139 -10.67 -19.91 16.73
N LEU A 140 -9.90 -19.05 17.40
CA LEU A 140 -8.71 -18.42 16.82
C LEU A 140 -7.41 -19.13 17.25
N ASP A 141 -7.49 -20.32 17.78
CA ASP A 141 -6.39 -21.11 18.36
C ASP A 141 -6.18 -22.47 17.66
N ASP A 142 -6.70 -22.62 16.42
CA ASP A 142 -6.51 -23.86 15.66
C ASP A 142 -5.05 -24.09 15.26
N LYS A 143 -4.40 -25.05 15.91
CA LYS A 143 -2.98 -25.40 15.70
C LYS A 143 -2.64 -25.75 14.27
N LYS A 144 -3.52 -26.49 13.56
CA LYS A 144 -3.28 -26.88 12.17
C LYS A 144 -3.20 -25.66 11.24
N THR A 145 -4.02 -24.65 11.50
CA THR A 145 -3.98 -23.39 10.77
C THR A 145 -2.64 -22.68 10.97
N TYR A 146 -2.14 -22.58 12.20
CA TYR A 146 -0.84 -21.96 12.48
C TYR A 146 0.34 -22.77 11.95
N GLU A 147 0.28 -24.10 12.00
CA GLU A 147 1.28 -24.96 11.35
C GLU A 147 1.34 -24.68 9.85
N MET A 148 0.21 -24.66 9.17
CA MET A 148 0.12 -24.31 7.74
C MET A 148 0.68 -22.92 7.46
N LEU A 149 0.31 -21.90 8.24
CA LEU A 149 0.83 -20.53 8.10
C LEU A 149 2.36 -20.50 8.25
N SER A 150 2.89 -21.24 9.23
CA SER A 150 4.33 -21.32 9.52
C SER A 150 5.14 -22.00 8.42
N THR A 151 4.53 -22.79 7.56
CA THR A 151 5.18 -23.38 6.38
C THR A 151 5.13 -22.48 5.15
N GLY A 152 4.44 -21.33 5.21
CA GLY A 152 4.22 -20.45 4.06
C GLY A 152 3.27 -21.02 3.00
N SER A 153 2.54 -22.10 3.30
CA SER A 153 1.55 -22.73 2.40
C SER A 153 0.26 -21.90 2.33
N THR A 154 0.38 -20.62 1.99
CA THR A 154 -0.69 -19.61 2.09
C THR A 154 -1.22 -19.13 0.76
N THR A 155 -1.02 -19.90 -0.31
CA THR A 155 -1.58 -19.56 -1.62
C THR A 155 -3.12 -19.55 -1.56
N GLY A 156 -3.73 -18.46 -2.02
CA GLY A 156 -5.17 -18.23 -1.95
C GLY A 156 -5.68 -17.73 -0.59
N ILE A 157 -4.80 -17.52 0.40
CA ILE A 157 -5.18 -16.91 1.67
C ILE A 157 -5.03 -15.39 1.56
N PHE A 158 -6.14 -14.69 1.66
CA PHE A 158 -6.18 -13.22 1.51
C PHE A 158 -5.12 -12.53 2.40
N GLN A 159 -4.39 -11.59 1.80
CA GLN A 159 -3.29 -10.81 2.38
C GLN A 159 -2.05 -11.60 2.79
N LEU A 160 -2.08 -12.94 2.80
CA LEU A 160 -0.96 -13.78 3.25
C LEU A 160 -0.27 -14.55 2.12
N GLU A 161 -0.64 -14.33 0.85
CA GLU A 161 -0.23 -15.16 -0.29
C GLU A 161 0.98 -14.63 -1.09
N SER A 162 1.42 -13.38 -0.87
CA SER A 162 2.58 -12.85 -1.58
C SER A 162 3.89 -13.53 -1.15
N GLY A 163 4.88 -13.61 -2.06
CA GLY A 163 6.16 -14.26 -1.77
C GLY A 163 6.82 -13.71 -0.50
N GLY A 164 6.99 -12.38 -0.42
CA GLY A 164 7.59 -11.76 0.76
C GLY A 164 6.79 -11.97 2.06
N MET A 165 5.44 -12.03 1.99
CA MET A 165 4.63 -12.36 3.16
C MET A 165 4.83 -13.81 3.59
N LYS A 166 4.97 -14.76 2.64
CA LYS A 166 5.28 -16.16 2.95
C LYS A 166 6.62 -16.28 3.67
N ASP A 167 7.65 -15.56 3.23
CA ASP A 167 8.96 -15.53 3.88
C ASP A 167 8.87 -15.00 5.32
N VAL A 168 8.08 -13.95 5.53
CA VAL A 168 7.83 -13.42 6.88
C VAL A 168 7.12 -14.44 7.77
N LEU A 169 6.09 -15.12 7.27
CA LEU A 169 5.36 -16.14 8.04
C LEU A 169 6.24 -17.35 8.40
N ILE A 170 7.10 -17.80 7.48
CA ILE A 170 8.08 -18.86 7.73
C ILE A 170 9.07 -18.45 8.83
N GLY A 171 9.54 -17.20 8.78
CA GLY A 171 10.45 -16.67 9.80
C GLY A 171 9.79 -16.45 11.16
N LEU A 172 8.56 -15.95 11.16
CA LEU A 172 7.79 -15.64 12.37
C LEU A 172 7.28 -16.88 13.09
N LYS A 173 6.85 -17.90 12.35
CA LYS A 173 6.18 -19.10 12.88
C LYS A 173 5.02 -18.74 13.81
N PRO A 174 3.95 -18.12 13.26
CA PRO A 174 2.83 -17.66 14.08
C PRO A 174 2.18 -18.83 14.82
N ASP A 175 1.81 -18.62 16.08
CA ASP A 175 1.14 -19.59 16.96
C ASP A 175 -0.09 -19.01 17.65
N ARG A 176 -0.40 -17.73 17.40
CA ARG A 176 -1.56 -17.00 17.94
C ARG A 176 -2.04 -15.92 16.96
N PHE A 177 -3.27 -15.49 17.17
CA PHE A 177 -3.93 -14.57 16.24
C PHE A 177 -3.26 -13.16 16.23
N GLU A 178 -2.73 -12.74 17.38
CA GLU A 178 -2.00 -11.46 17.52
C GLU A 178 -0.79 -11.39 16.60
N ASP A 179 -0.14 -12.51 16.33
CA ASP A 179 0.97 -12.54 15.36
C ASP A 179 0.51 -12.19 13.94
N ILE A 180 -0.68 -12.66 13.56
CA ILE A 180 -1.26 -12.34 12.25
C ILE A 180 -1.65 -10.86 12.18
N ILE A 181 -2.24 -10.32 13.25
CA ILE A 181 -2.55 -8.88 13.35
C ILE A 181 -1.26 -8.06 13.20
N ALA A 182 -0.21 -8.44 13.91
CA ALA A 182 1.08 -7.73 13.87
C ALA A 182 1.70 -7.78 12.47
N VAL A 183 1.77 -8.95 11.84
CA VAL A 183 2.34 -9.13 10.51
C VAL A 183 1.58 -8.32 9.45
N VAL A 184 0.26 -8.40 9.42
CA VAL A 184 -0.55 -7.63 8.47
C VAL A 184 -0.39 -6.12 8.70
N SER A 185 -0.20 -5.70 9.95
CA SER A 185 0.03 -4.29 10.29
C SER A 185 1.43 -3.80 9.89
N LEU A 186 2.44 -4.66 10.01
CA LEU A 186 3.84 -4.33 9.71
C LEU A 186 4.17 -4.46 8.22
N TYR A 187 3.50 -5.39 7.49
CA TYR A 187 3.81 -5.67 6.08
C TYR A 187 3.23 -4.60 5.15
N ARG A 188 3.76 -3.40 5.24
CA ARG A 188 3.44 -2.23 4.41
C ARG A 188 4.62 -1.26 4.37
N PRO A 189 4.72 -0.40 3.34
CA PRO A 189 5.79 0.60 3.26
C PRO A 189 5.91 1.42 4.55
N GLY A 190 7.14 1.58 5.05
CA GLY A 190 7.46 2.21 6.32
C GLY A 190 7.64 1.18 7.45
N PRO A 191 6.57 0.62 8.04
CA PRO A 191 6.70 -0.33 9.16
C PRO A 191 7.41 -1.64 8.83
N MET A 192 7.54 -2.01 7.55
CA MET A 192 8.13 -3.28 7.10
C MET A 192 9.57 -3.49 7.59
N GLU A 193 10.33 -2.43 7.77
CA GLU A 193 11.69 -2.47 8.30
C GLU A 193 11.77 -3.02 9.74
N ASN A 194 10.66 -2.98 10.49
CA ASN A 194 10.60 -3.49 11.86
C ASN A 194 10.27 -5.00 11.95
N ILE A 195 9.94 -5.66 10.83
CA ILE A 195 9.58 -7.09 10.82
C ILE A 195 10.70 -7.97 11.35
N PRO A 196 11.99 -7.79 10.98
CA PRO A 196 13.08 -8.60 11.52
C PRO A 196 13.20 -8.49 13.06
N SER A 197 13.08 -7.27 13.61
CA SER A 197 13.09 -7.05 15.05
C SER A 197 11.90 -7.71 15.75
N TYR A 198 10.69 -7.60 15.18
CA TYR A 198 9.51 -8.28 15.70
C TYR A 198 9.70 -9.81 15.76
N ILE A 199 10.23 -10.41 14.69
CA ILE A 199 10.53 -11.84 14.64
C ILE A 199 11.57 -12.21 15.71
N ASN A 200 12.65 -11.44 15.85
CA ASN A 200 13.69 -11.68 16.84
C ASN A 200 13.15 -11.60 18.27
N ARG A 201 12.32 -10.63 18.57
CA ARG A 201 11.65 -10.47 19.88
C ARG A 201 10.74 -11.64 20.20
N LYS A 202 9.90 -12.06 19.23
CA LYS A 202 9.05 -13.25 19.40
C LYS A 202 9.86 -14.51 19.73
N HIS A 203 11.01 -14.68 19.12
CA HIS A 203 11.88 -15.86 19.34
C HIS A 203 12.90 -15.66 20.49
N GLY A 204 12.80 -14.58 21.27
CA GLY A 204 13.69 -14.32 22.39
C GLY A 204 15.15 -13.99 22.01
N LYS A 205 15.40 -13.65 20.74
CA LYS A 205 16.73 -13.24 20.24
C LYS A 205 17.02 -11.76 20.46
N GLU A 206 16.00 -10.97 20.72
CA GLU A 206 16.06 -9.53 21.00
C GLU A 206 15.16 -9.21 22.16
N ASN A 207 15.63 -8.36 23.08
CA ASN A 207 14.83 -7.90 24.22
C ASN A 207 13.72 -6.96 23.77
N ILE A 208 12.56 -7.07 24.43
CA ILE A 208 11.46 -6.10 24.23
C ILE A 208 11.84 -4.83 24.98
N VAL A 209 11.87 -3.71 24.26
CA VAL A 209 12.09 -2.38 24.81
C VAL A 209 10.88 -1.52 24.45
N TYR A 210 10.22 -1.03 25.47
CA TYR A 210 9.08 -0.13 25.32
C TYR A 210 9.55 1.32 25.27
N MET A 211 9.00 2.12 24.35
CA MET A 211 9.30 3.57 24.25
C MET A 211 8.83 4.36 25.49
N HIS A 212 7.85 3.83 26.21
CA HIS A 212 7.33 4.41 27.45
C HIS A 212 6.81 3.29 28.34
N PRO A 213 7.01 3.36 29.69
CA PRO A 213 6.58 2.30 30.62
C PRO A 213 5.10 1.92 30.54
N ILE A 214 4.22 2.89 30.21
CA ILE A 214 2.78 2.62 30.08
C ILE A 214 2.46 1.62 28.95
N LEU A 215 3.33 1.47 27.94
CA LEU A 215 3.15 0.53 26.83
C LEU A 215 3.41 -0.92 27.25
N GLU A 216 4.02 -1.15 28.42
CA GLU A 216 4.24 -2.50 28.97
C GLU A 216 2.94 -3.12 29.48
N THR A 217 1.93 -2.29 29.76
CA THR A 217 0.64 -2.72 30.32
C THR A 217 -0.45 -2.91 29.29
N ILE A 218 -0.16 -2.64 28.01
CA ILE A 218 -1.07 -2.80 26.89
C ILE A 218 -0.71 -4.08 26.13
#